data_154ddd6e6fbafd6bf47afb8f70259fea
#
_entry.id   154ddd6e6fbafd6bf47afb8f70259fea
#
_cell.length_a   1.000
_cell.length_b   1.000
_cell.length_c   1.000
_cell.angle_alpha   90.00
_cell.angle_beta   90.00
_cell.angle_gamma   90.00
#
_symmetry.space_group_name_H-M   'P 1'
#
loop_
_entity.id
_entity.type
_entity.pdbx_description
1 polymer ?
#
loop_
_entity_poly.entity_id
_entity_poly.type
_entity_poly.pdbx_seq_one_letter_code
_entity_poly.pdbx_strand_id
1 'polypeptide(L)'
;RMALGDDVVTALYDGYVDLPAKTLVGMSAQSVQSLLARMFVSRTPGMQTAVNGYLIDTGSKRILVDTGSGTCFGPTMGGLAGNVRASGYQPEQVDAVLLTHLHPDHACGLLTPQGQPTFPNAQVYVAAPEADFWLSETIAASKPKDMQPFFKMARDAVAPYAAAGRLKQFKPGDQVVEGVRSVVANGHTPGHVGWLMDDRLLLWGDIVHFHAVQFARPQVYLVFDSNAPAAIASRKRLFAEAARQ
;
A
#
# COMPACT_ATOMS: atom_id res chain seq x y z
N ARG A 1 17.46 -3.72 5.67
CA ARG A 1 17.28 -2.92 6.92
C ARG A 1 18.01 -1.60 6.80
N MET A 2 17.43 -0.56 7.38
CA MET A 2 17.96 0.80 7.40
C MET A 2 17.73 1.38 8.80
N ALA A 3 18.74 2.04 9.36
CA ALA A 3 18.57 2.83 10.58
C ALA A 3 17.92 4.20 10.24
N LEU A 4 16.99 4.64 11.06
CA LEU A 4 16.35 5.95 10.99
C LEU A 4 16.38 6.57 12.40
N GLY A 5 17.49 7.21 12.75
CA GLY A 5 17.76 7.54 14.15
C GLY A 5 17.95 6.28 14.98
N ASP A 6 17.16 6.15 16.04
CA ASP A 6 17.14 4.97 16.91
C ASP A 6 16.22 3.86 16.37
N ASP A 7 15.39 4.17 15.37
CA ASP A 7 14.46 3.22 14.76
C ASP A 7 15.16 2.35 13.70
N VAL A 8 14.62 1.15 13.51
CA VAL A 8 15.05 0.23 12.45
C VAL A 8 13.91 -0.01 11.48
N VAL A 9 14.09 0.38 10.22
CA VAL A 9 13.14 0.15 9.13
C VAL A 9 13.58 -1.06 8.32
N THR A 10 12.70 -2.04 8.16
CA THR A 10 12.92 -3.23 7.35
C THR A 10 11.90 -3.29 6.22
N ALA A 11 12.34 -3.22 4.97
CA ALA A 11 11.49 -3.51 3.82
C ALA A 11 11.20 -5.01 3.78
N LEU A 12 9.93 -5.35 3.63
CA LEU A 12 9.41 -6.72 3.59
C LEU A 12 8.77 -6.94 2.21
N TYR A 13 9.38 -7.80 1.43
CA TYR A 13 8.88 -8.15 0.11
C TYR A 13 7.67 -9.09 0.24
N ASP A 14 6.54 -8.72 -0.34
CA ASP A 14 5.36 -9.60 -0.41
C ASP A 14 5.42 -10.51 -1.64
N GLY A 15 5.91 -9.97 -2.73
CA GLY A 15 5.96 -10.62 -4.02
C GLY A 15 5.85 -9.62 -5.17
N TYR A 16 5.42 -10.11 -6.33
CA TYR A 16 5.27 -9.27 -7.51
C TYR A 16 4.07 -9.66 -8.36
N VAL A 17 3.62 -8.69 -9.15
CA VAL A 17 2.65 -8.87 -10.22
C VAL A 17 3.22 -8.34 -11.53
N ASP A 18 2.98 -9.05 -12.63
CA ASP A 18 3.34 -8.60 -13.97
C ASP A 18 2.20 -7.77 -14.55
N LEU A 19 2.33 -6.44 -14.52
CA LEU A 19 1.33 -5.53 -15.05
C LEU A 19 1.58 -5.25 -16.54
N PRO A 20 0.55 -5.39 -17.41
CA PRO A 20 0.69 -5.05 -18.82
C PRO A 20 0.97 -3.56 -19.02
N ALA A 21 1.81 -3.20 -20.00
CA ALA A 21 2.14 -1.79 -20.29
C ALA A 21 0.91 -0.92 -20.63
N LYS A 22 -0.20 -1.54 -21.09
CA LYS A 22 -1.48 -0.87 -21.35
C LYS A 22 -2.18 -0.33 -20.10
N THR A 23 -1.72 -0.73 -18.88
CA THR A 23 -2.22 -0.16 -17.62
C THR A 23 -1.75 1.26 -17.40
N LEU A 24 -0.67 1.69 -18.07
CA LEU A 24 -0.17 3.06 -18.06
C LEU A 24 -0.93 3.92 -19.07
N VAL A 25 -1.49 5.02 -18.62
CA VAL A 25 -2.29 5.95 -19.41
C VAL A 25 -1.62 7.33 -19.46
N GLY A 26 -1.77 8.03 -20.58
CA GLY A 26 -1.18 9.37 -20.76
C GLY A 26 0.18 9.37 -21.46
N MET A 27 0.59 8.22 -22.03
CA MET A 27 1.83 8.09 -22.78
C MET A 27 1.71 7.05 -23.90
N SER A 28 2.43 7.23 -25.01
CA SER A 28 2.48 6.22 -26.07
C SER A 28 3.26 4.98 -25.63
N ALA A 29 2.88 3.81 -26.17
CA ALA A 29 3.58 2.56 -25.89
C ALA A 29 5.09 2.62 -26.23
N GLN A 30 5.46 3.33 -27.29
CA GLN A 30 6.85 3.53 -27.69
C GLN A 30 7.62 4.36 -26.64
N SER A 31 7.02 5.41 -26.11
CA SER A 31 7.63 6.24 -25.06
C SER A 31 7.79 5.48 -23.74
N VAL A 32 6.78 4.69 -23.36
CA VAL A 32 6.87 3.78 -22.21
C VAL A 32 8.04 2.82 -22.41
N GLN A 33 8.14 2.18 -23.59
CA GLN A 33 9.23 1.26 -23.91
C GLN A 33 10.60 1.91 -23.78
N SER A 34 10.76 3.14 -24.27
CA SER A 34 12.03 3.85 -24.20
C SER A 34 12.46 4.15 -22.76
N LEU A 35 11.50 4.48 -21.89
CA LEU A 35 11.79 4.72 -20.46
C LEU A 35 12.14 3.42 -19.72
N LEU A 36 11.40 2.33 -19.97
CA LEU A 36 11.69 1.03 -19.39
C LEU A 36 13.07 0.52 -19.79
N ALA A 37 13.43 0.66 -21.07
CA ALA A 37 14.73 0.25 -21.58
C ALA A 37 15.91 0.97 -20.91
N ARG A 38 15.75 2.26 -20.55
CA ARG A 38 16.77 3.03 -19.81
C ARG A 38 17.06 2.48 -18.42
N MET A 39 16.09 1.79 -17.84
CA MET A 39 16.19 1.20 -16.50
C MET A 39 16.34 -0.33 -16.57
N PHE A 40 16.59 -0.88 -17.76
CA PHE A 40 16.72 -2.33 -18.00
C PHE A 40 15.50 -3.15 -17.54
N VAL A 41 14.30 -2.55 -17.52
CA VAL A 41 13.06 -3.21 -17.14
C VAL A 41 12.46 -3.95 -18.34
N SER A 42 12.24 -5.26 -18.19
CA SER A 42 11.55 -6.09 -19.19
C SER A 42 10.06 -5.76 -19.25
N ARG A 43 9.44 -6.00 -20.42
CA ARG A 43 8.00 -5.89 -20.64
C ARG A 43 7.33 -7.25 -20.86
N THR A 44 8.08 -8.32 -20.89
CA THR A 44 7.58 -9.66 -21.16
C THR A 44 7.90 -10.58 -19.98
N PRO A 45 6.89 -11.20 -19.36
CA PRO A 45 5.45 -11.25 -19.70
C PRO A 45 4.68 -9.97 -19.38
N GLY A 46 5.22 -9.06 -18.57
CA GLY A 46 4.69 -7.75 -18.19
C GLY A 46 5.77 -6.93 -17.50
N MET A 47 5.42 -5.75 -17.02
CA MET A 47 6.29 -4.96 -16.15
C MET A 47 6.17 -5.52 -14.73
N GLN A 48 7.21 -6.17 -14.26
CA GLN A 48 7.24 -6.73 -12.91
C GLN A 48 7.16 -5.60 -11.88
N THR A 49 6.08 -5.60 -11.11
CA THR A 49 5.80 -4.61 -10.06
C THR A 49 5.86 -5.30 -8.72
N ALA A 50 6.82 -4.92 -7.90
CA ALA A 50 6.98 -5.45 -6.55
C ALA A 50 5.95 -4.85 -5.60
N VAL A 51 5.42 -5.68 -4.72
CA VAL A 51 4.61 -5.28 -3.57
C VAL A 51 5.45 -5.44 -2.31
N ASN A 52 5.48 -4.39 -1.50
CA ASN A 52 6.29 -4.34 -0.29
C ASN A 52 5.49 -3.77 0.87
N GLY A 53 5.72 -4.31 2.07
CA GLY A 53 5.40 -3.65 3.33
C GLY A 53 6.66 -3.24 4.06
N TYR A 54 6.50 -2.52 5.16
CA TYR A 54 7.64 -2.03 5.94
C TYR A 54 7.41 -2.26 7.43
N LEU A 55 8.33 -2.96 8.08
CA LEU A 55 8.34 -3.12 9.52
C LEU A 55 9.28 -2.10 10.14
N ILE A 56 8.75 -1.33 11.08
CA ILE A 56 9.47 -0.32 11.85
C ILE A 56 9.54 -0.80 13.29
N ASP A 57 10.75 -0.99 13.79
CA ASP A 57 11.01 -1.25 15.20
C ASP A 57 11.55 0.01 15.85
N THR A 58 10.77 0.60 16.77
CA THR A 58 11.14 1.79 17.55
C THR A 58 11.77 1.41 18.91
N GLY A 59 12.11 0.13 19.10
CA GLY A 59 12.53 -0.38 20.41
C GLY A 59 11.34 -0.65 21.34
N SER A 60 10.37 0.25 21.40
CA SER A 60 9.17 0.12 22.23
C SER A 60 7.98 -0.50 21.49
N LYS A 61 7.86 -0.27 20.16
CA LYS A 61 6.75 -0.75 19.31
C LYS A 61 7.25 -1.32 18.00
N ARG A 62 6.48 -2.26 17.45
CA ARG A 62 6.63 -2.77 16.08
C ARG A 62 5.44 -2.31 15.28
N ILE A 63 5.72 -1.47 14.29
CA ILE A 63 4.73 -0.86 13.41
C ILE A 63 4.91 -1.47 12.03
N LEU A 64 3.84 -2.01 11.44
CA LEU A 64 3.86 -2.54 10.09
C LEU A 64 3.06 -1.62 9.17
N VAL A 65 3.68 -1.17 8.08
CA VAL A 65 3.00 -0.43 7.01
C VAL A 65 2.70 -1.40 5.89
N ASP A 66 1.42 -1.58 5.61
CA ASP A 66 0.81 -2.55 4.70
C ASP A 66 1.13 -4.02 5.04
N THR A 67 0.28 -4.93 4.59
CA THR A 67 0.35 -6.33 4.99
C THR A 67 0.56 -7.30 3.84
N GLY A 68 0.65 -6.80 2.62
CA GLY A 68 0.73 -7.63 1.43
C GLY A 68 -0.59 -8.27 1.04
N SER A 69 -0.53 -9.16 0.07
CA SER A 69 -1.69 -9.75 -0.59
C SER A 69 -2.26 -10.99 0.11
N GLY A 70 -1.57 -11.54 1.08
CA GLY A 70 -1.99 -12.80 1.70
C GLY A 70 -2.29 -13.88 0.66
N THR A 71 -3.55 -14.31 0.58
CA THR A 71 -4.02 -15.31 -0.39
C THR A 71 -4.90 -14.72 -1.51
N CYS A 72 -5.04 -13.39 -1.58
CA CYS A 72 -5.95 -12.75 -2.55
C CYS A 72 -5.45 -12.77 -3.99
N PHE A 73 -4.14 -12.86 -4.19
CA PHE A 73 -3.51 -12.93 -5.51
C PHE A 73 -2.72 -14.24 -5.69
N GLY A 74 -2.20 -14.43 -6.90
CA GLY A 74 -1.58 -15.68 -7.30
C GLY A 74 -0.26 -16.02 -6.61
N PRO A 75 0.42 -17.11 -7.04
CA PRO A 75 1.51 -17.74 -6.29
C PRO A 75 2.81 -16.92 -6.22
N THR A 76 2.88 -15.79 -6.91
CA THR A 76 4.04 -14.88 -6.88
C THR A 76 3.99 -13.86 -5.74
N MET A 77 2.91 -13.85 -4.94
CA MET A 77 2.65 -12.91 -3.86
C MET A 77 2.32 -13.64 -2.55
N GLY A 78 2.11 -12.88 -1.46
CA GLY A 78 1.73 -13.42 -0.15
C GLY A 78 2.91 -13.80 0.76
N GLY A 79 4.12 -13.33 0.45
CA GLY A 79 5.33 -13.63 1.22
C GLY A 79 5.53 -12.78 2.47
N LEU A 80 4.77 -11.70 2.67
CA LEU A 80 5.08 -10.68 3.67
C LEU A 80 5.12 -11.23 5.10
N ALA A 81 4.12 -12.01 5.52
CA ALA A 81 4.08 -12.58 6.87
C ALA A 81 5.26 -13.53 7.13
N GLY A 82 5.70 -14.29 6.11
CA GLY A 82 6.92 -15.09 6.15
C GLY A 82 8.17 -14.23 6.32
N ASN A 83 8.22 -13.09 5.63
CA ASN A 83 9.33 -12.15 5.70
C ASN A 83 9.37 -11.35 7.02
N VAL A 84 8.24 -11.15 7.69
CA VAL A 84 8.22 -10.68 9.11
C VAL A 84 9.02 -11.68 9.96
N ARG A 85 8.74 -12.99 9.86
CA ARG A 85 9.47 -14.02 10.62
C ARG A 85 10.95 -14.07 10.23
N ALA A 86 11.26 -14.03 8.95
CA ALA A 86 12.64 -14.02 8.46
C ALA A 86 13.42 -12.77 8.93
N SER A 87 12.74 -11.69 9.24
CA SER A 87 13.37 -10.48 9.79
C SER A 87 13.70 -10.55 11.28
N GLY A 88 13.28 -11.65 11.96
CA GLY A 88 13.55 -11.90 13.37
C GLY A 88 12.37 -11.54 14.31
N TYR A 89 11.21 -11.20 13.75
CA TYR A 89 10.01 -10.89 14.53
C TYR A 89 8.90 -11.92 14.27
N GLN A 90 7.98 -12.01 15.19
CA GLN A 90 6.75 -12.79 14.99
C GLN A 90 5.59 -11.84 14.68
N PRO A 91 4.60 -12.26 13.86
CA PRO A 91 3.41 -11.44 13.59
C PRO A 91 2.67 -10.99 14.84
N GLU A 92 2.69 -11.81 15.89
CA GLU A 92 2.08 -11.53 17.21
C GLU A 92 2.77 -10.38 17.96
N GLN A 93 3.98 -9.99 17.55
CA GLN A 93 4.73 -8.89 18.13
C GLN A 93 4.43 -7.53 17.45
N VAL A 94 3.63 -7.53 16.39
CA VAL A 94 3.22 -6.28 15.72
C VAL A 94 2.16 -5.60 16.56
N ASP A 95 2.45 -4.36 16.98
CA ASP A 95 1.57 -3.54 17.82
C ASP A 95 0.57 -2.72 17.01
N ALA A 96 0.98 -2.27 15.82
CA ALA A 96 0.17 -1.46 14.93
C ALA A 96 0.38 -1.87 13.47
N VAL A 97 -0.72 -1.93 12.71
CA VAL A 97 -0.71 -2.02 11.25
C VAL A 97 -1.28 -0.72 10.70
N LEU A 98 -0.52 -0.05 9.87
CA LEU A 98 -0.88 1.21 9.21
C LEU A 98 -1.12 0.93 7.73
N LEU A 99 -2.36 0.95 7.30
CA LEU A 99 -2.69 0.73 5.89
C LEU A 99 -2.55 2.02 5.10
N THR A 100 -1.87 1.97 3.96
CA THR A 100 -1.87 3.08 3.01
C THR A 100 -3.24 3.21 2.34
N HIS A 101 -3.85 2.08 2.01
CA HIS A 101 -5.18 1.95 1.43
C HIS A 101 -5.69 0.50 1.52
N LEU A 102 -6.91 0.24 1.02
CA LEU A 102 -7.59 -1.05 1.16
C LEU A 102 -7.60 -1.91 -0.12
N HIS A 103 -6.66 -1.70 -1.06
CA HIS A 103 -6.49 -2.67 -2.14
C HIS A 103 -6.01 -4.03 -1.59
N PRO A 104 -6.37 -5.14 -2.25
CA PRO A 104 -6.09 -6.48 -1.72
C PRO A 104 -4.61 -6.79 -1.51
N ASP A 105 -3.72 -6.24 -2.32
CA ASP A 105 -2.27 -6.41 -2.22
C ASP A 105 -1.63 -5.64 -1.05
N HIS A 106 -2.40 -4.80 -0.37
CA HIS A 106 -1.99 -4.08 0.85
C HIS A 106 -2.71 -4.57 2.10
N ALA A 107 -3.95 -5.06 1.96
CA ALA A 107 -4.81 -5.37 3.09
C ALA A 107 -5.06 -6.87 3.32
N CYS A 108 -5.04 -7.72 2.28
CA CYS A 108 -5.41 -9.14 2.45
C CYS A 108 -4.46 -9.93 3.34
N GLY A 109 -3.20 -9.52 3.49
CA GLY A 109 -2.26 -10.12 4.42
C GLY A 109 -2.63 -9.93 5.90
N LEU A 110 -3.64 -9.13 6.21
CA LEU A 110 -4.27 -9.08 7.54
C LEU A 110 -4.84 -10.44 7.96
N LEU A 111 -5.15 -11.33 7.00
CA LEU A 111 -5.69 -12.65 7.27
C LEU A 111 -4.69 -13.76 6.89
N THR A 112 -4.67 -14.79 7.73
CA THR A 112 -4.05 -16.07 7.39
C THR A 112 -4.88 -16.80 6.33
N PRO A 113 -4.34 -17.85 5.66
CA PRO A 113 -5.13 -18.68 4.74
C PRO A 113 -6.38 -19.31 5.37
N GLN A 114 -6.44 -19.42 6.70
CA GLN A 114 -7.58 -19.95 7.45
C GLN A 114 -8.58 -18.84 7.87
N GLY A 115 -8.36 -17.60 7.42
CA GLY A 115 -9.23 -16.45 7.73
C GLY A 115 -9.06 -15.90 9.16
N GLN A 116 -8.00 -16.27 9.86
CA GLN A 116 -7.69 -15.75 11.19
C GLN A 116 -6.81 -14.50 11.09
N PRO A 117 -6.81 -13.59 12.08
CA PRO A 117 -5.90 -12.45 12.12
C PRO A 117 -4.43 -12.89 12.05
N THR A 118 -3.70 -12.39 11.05
CA THR A 118 -2.25 -12.61 10.94
C THR A 118 -1.49 -11.87 12.04
N PHE A 119 -1.98 -10.69 12.43
CA PHE A 119 -1.38 -9.82 13.46
C PHE A 119 -2.34 -9.67 14.63
N PRO A 120 -2.54 -10.71 15.46
CA PRO A 120 -3.67 -10.79 16.41
C PRO A 120 -3.63 -9.74 17.52
N ASN A 121 -2.45 -9.16 17.80
CA ASN A 121 -2.29 -8.14 18.85
C ASN A 121 -2.33 -6.70 18.31
N ALA A 122 -2.25 -6.53 16.97
CA ALA A 122 -2.15 -5.22 16.37
C ALA A 122 -3.45 -4.40 16.42
N GLN A 123 -3.33 -3.10 16.60
CA GLN A 123 -4.34 -2.13 16.17
C GLN A 123 -4.16 -1.90 14.67
N VAL A 124 -5.23 -1.95 13.89
CA VAL A 124 -5.22 -1.69 12.44
C VAL A 124 -5.79 -0.32 12.17
N TYR A 125 -5.03 0.51 11.48
CA TYR A 125 -5.39 1.89 11.17
C TYR A 125 -5.72 2.05 9.68
N VAL A 126 -6.86 2.64 9.39
CA VAL A 126 -7.33 2.93 8.02
C VAL A 126 -7.86 4.38 7.97
N ALA A 127 -7.57 5.10 6.89
CA ALA A 127 -8.11 6.44 6.70
C ALA A 127 -9.65 6.40 6.60
N ALA A 128 -10.35 7.33 7.25
CA ALA A 128 -11.81 7.35 7.25
C ALA A 128 -12.40 7.39 5.83
N PRO A 129 -11.91 8.22 4.87
CA PRO A 129 -12.45 8.19 3.50
C PRO A 129 -12.20 6.85 2.77
N GLU A 130 -11.17 6.12 3.14
CA GLU A 130 -10.87 4.79 2.59
C GLU A 130 -11.86 3.75 3.12
N ALA A 131 -12.10 3.77 4.44
CA ALA A 131 -13.09 2.90 5.07
C ALA A 131 -14.51 3.21 4.57
N ASP A 132 -14.89 4.48 4.49
CA ASP A 132 -16.20 4.92 3.99
C ASP A 132 -16.47 4.42 2.57
N PHE A 133 -15.45 4.35 1.73
CA PHE A 133 -15.57 3.86 0.37
C PHE A 133 -15.56 2.33 0.31
N TRP A 134 -14.47 1.68 0.72
CA TRP A 134 -14.25 0.25 0.49
C TRP A 134 -15.09 -0.67 1.38
N LEU A 135 -15.48 -0.22 2.57
CA LEU A 135 -16.28 -1.04 3.49
C LEU A 135 -17.78 -0.89 3.27
N SER A 136 -18.22 0.07 2.43
CA SER A 136 -19.64 0.33 2.14
C SER A 136 -20.22 -0.71 1.18
N GLU A 137 -21.22 -1.46 1.63
CA GLU A 137 -21.99 -2.38 0.78
C GLU A 137 -22.79 -1.64 -0.29
N THR A 138 -23.32 -0.47 0.05
CA THR A 138 -24.09 0.36 -0.90
C THR A 138 -23.21 0.83 -2.05
N ILE A 139 -22.00 1.30 -1.76
CA ILE A 139 -21.05 1.69 -2.80
C ILE A 139 -20.64 0.46 -3.62
N ALA A 140 -20.30 -0.66 -2.97
CA ALA A 140 -19.95 -1.90 -3.65
C ALA A 140 -21.02 -2.34 -4.64
N ALA A 141 -22.30 -2.33 -4.22
CA ALA A 141 -23.44 -2.72 -5.08
C ALA A 141 -23.62 -1.78 -6.29
N SER A 142 -23.19 -0.52 -6.20
CA SER A 142 -23.25 0.46 -7.29
C SER A 142 -22.12 0.32 -8.32
N LYS A 143 -21.10 -0.48 -8.02
CA LYS A 143 -19.91 -0.64 -8.88
C LYS A 143 -20.09 -1.77 -9.92
N PRO A 144 -19.33 -1.73 -11.03
CA PRO A 144 -19.27 -2.83 -11.97
C PRO A 144 -19.00 -4.17 -11.29
N LYS A 145 -19.55 -5.25 -11.83
CA LYS A 145 -19.48 -6.59 -11.21
C LYS A 145 -18.04 -7.10 -11.00
N ASP A 146 -17.14 -6.73 -11.87
CA ASP A 146 -15.71 -7.07 -11.80
C ASP A 146 -14.97 -6.32 -10.68
N MET A 147 -15.48 -5.18 -10.23
CA MET A 147 -14.93 -4.45 -9.09
C MET A 147 -15.46 -4.92 -7.73
N GLN A 148 -16.66 -5.50 -7.68
CA GLN A 148 -17.32 -5.90 -6.42
C GLN A 148 -16.48 -6.87 -5.57
N PRO A 149 -15.73 -7.84 -6.15
CA PRO A 149 -14.85 -8.71 -5.37
C PRO A 149 -13.79 -7.96 -4.56
N PHE A 150 -13.25 -6.86 -5.06
CA PHE A 150 -12.26 -6.05 -4.33
C PHE A 150 -12.84 -5.43 -3.06
N PHE A 151 -14.09 -4.95 -3.12
CA PHE A 151 -14.82 -4.47 -1.93
C PHE A 151 -15.05 -5.59 -0.91
N LYS A 152 -15.38 -6.79 -1.40
CA LYS A 152 -15.53 -7.95 -0.49
C LYS A 152 -14.21 -8.29 0.19
N MET A 153 -13.11 -8.36 -0.56
CA MET A 153 -11.78 -8.63 -0.02
C MET A 153 -11.38 -7.61 1.04
N ALA A 154 -11.62 -6.31 0.80
CA ALA A 154 -11.35 -5.25 1.76
C ALA A 154 -12.16 -5.43 3.06
N ARG A 155 -13.48 -5.72 2.96
CA ARG A 155 -14.32 -5.97 4.15
C ARG A 155 -13.89 -7.21 4.91
N ASP A 156 -13.64 -8.33 4.19
CA ASP A 156 -13.20 -9.57 4.82
C ASP A 156 -11.89 -9.39 5.57
N ALA A 157 -10.92 -8.67 4.96
CA ALA A 157 -9.62 -8.45 5.55
C ALA A 157 -9.67 -7.74 6.91
N VAL A 158 -10.53 -6.73 7.05
CA VAL A 158 -10.62 -5.94 8.30
C VAL A 158 -11.65 -6.47 9.29
N ALA A 159 -12.56 -7.37 8.89
CA ALA A 159 -13.69 -7.81 9.70
C ALA A 159 -13.30 -8.37 11.08
N PRO A 160 -12.30 -9.28 11.22
CA PRO A 160 -11.94 -9.79 12.53
C PRO A 160 -11.35 -8.72 13.47
N TYR A 161 -10.63 -7.74 12.90
CA TYR A 161 -10.10 -6.61 13.67
C TYR A 161 -11.21 -5.65 14.11
N ALA A 162 -12.19 -5.40 13.24
CA ALA A 162 -13.38 -4.62 13.59
C ALA A 162 -14.19 -5.30 14.71
N ALA A 163 -14.45 -6.61 14.58
CA ALA A 163 -15.15 -7.39 15.59
C ALA A 163 -14.44 -7.39 16.94
N ALA A 164 -13.10 -7.34 16.95
CA ALA A 164 -12.29 -7.26 18.17
C ALA A 164 -12.10 -5.82 18.70
N GLY A 165 -12.71 -4.79 18.07
CA GLY A 165 -12.55 -3.38 18.42
C GLY A 165 -11.16 -2.82 18.11
N ARG A 166 -10.40 -3.49 17.25
CA ARG A 166 -9.01 -3.16 16.90
C ARG A 166 -8.87 -2.43 15.56
N LEU A 167 -9.93 -2.26 14.79
CA LEU A 167 -9.94 -1.40 13.61
C LEU A 167 -10.17 0.05 14.04
N LYS A 168 -9.24 0.94 13.70
CA LYS A 168 -9.28 2.36 14.02
C LYS A 168 -9.31 3.19 12.75
N GLN A 169 -10.27 4.10 12.66
CA GLN A 169 -10.31 5.09 11.61
C GLN A 169 -9.63 6.37 12.06
N PHE A 170 -8.95 7.05 11.13
CA PHE A 170 -8.30 8.33 11.37
C PHE A 170 -8.57 9.31 10.21
N LYS A 171 -8.37 10.59 10.46
CA LYS A 171 -8.44 11.62 9.43
C LYS A 171 -7.08 11.75 8.73
N PRO A 172 -7.02 11.73 7.37
CA PRO A 172 -5.77 11.98 6.65
C PRO A 172 -5.09 13.28 7.09
N GLY A 173 -3.82 13.18 7.46
CA GLY A 173 -3.02 14.24 8.08
C GLY A 173 -2.77 14.05 9.58
N ASP A 174 -3.56 13.17 10.25
CA ASP A 174 -3.37 12.91 11.68
C ASP A 174 -2.09 12.14 11.96
N GLN A 175 -1.52 12.38 13.14
CA GLN A 175 -0.54 11.50 13.77
C GLN A 175 -1.30 10.39 14.50
N VAL A 176 -1.12 9.13 14.08
CA VAL A 176 -1.87 7.99 14.62
C VAL A 176 -1.05 7.12 15.58
N VAL A 177 0.26 7.16 15.43
CA VAL A 177 1.24 6.54 16.33
C VAL A 177 2.33 7.58 16.57
N GLU A 178 2.98 7.54 17.74
CA GLU A 178 4.09 8.43 18.05
C GLU A 178 5.18 8.34 16.97
N GLY A 179 5.67 9.49 16.50
CA GLY A 179 6.64 9.58 15.42
C GLY A 179 6.08 9.30 14.01
N VAL A 180 4.80 8.87 13.86
CA VAL A 180 4.24 8.50 12.55
C VAL A 180 2.98 9.29 12.22
N ARG A 181 3.06 10.07 11.15
CA ARG A 181 1.98 10.93 10.65
C ARG A 181 1.51 10.44 9.27
N SER A 182 0.20 10.43 9.06
CA SER A 182 -0.36 10.19 7.73
C SER A 182 -0.19 11.43 6.84
N VAL A 183 0.08 11.21 5.56
CA VAL A 183 0.20 12.26 4.54
C VAL A 183 -0.86 12.01 3.48
N VAL A 184 -1.70 13.01 3.21
CA VAL A 184 -2.74 12.93 2.17
C VAL A 184 -2.09 12.57 0.84
N ALA A 185 -2.54 11.48 0.21
CA ALA A 185 -2.04 11.00 -1.08
C ALA A 185 -3.17 10.39 -1.94
N ASN A 186 -4.39 10.92 -1.77
CA ASN A 186 -5.59 10.43 -2.43
C ASN A 186 -5.53 10.53 -3.96
N GLY A 187 -6.30 9.68 -4.63
CA GLY A 187 -6.44 9.63 -6.08
C GLY A 187 -6.27 8.22 -6.63
N HIS A 188 -5.27 7.47 -6.18
CA HIS A 188 -5.17 6.03 -6.43
C HIS A 188 -6.41 5.33 -5.84
N THR A 189 -6.64 5.52 -4.55
CA THR A 189 -7.97 5.31 -3.93
C THR A 189 -8.47 6.60 -3.30
N PRO A 190 -9.76 6.68 -2.92
CA PRO A 190 -10.34 7.91 -2.35
C PRO A 190 -9.68 8.36 -1.05
N GLY A 191 -9.25 7.44 -0.22
CA GLY A 191 -8.64 7.71 1.08
C GLY A 191 -7.18 7.33 1.19
N HIS A 192 -6.48 7.07 0.05
CA HIS A 192 -5.07 6.70 0.06
C HIS A 192 -4.21 7.73 0.79
N VAL A 193 -3.31 7.23 1.64
CA VAL A 193 -2.34 8.03 2.40
C VAL A 193 -0.92 7.47 2.26
N GLY A 194 0.07 8.33 2.41
CA GLY A 194 1.44 7.92 2.75
C GLY A 194 1.66 7.99 4.25
N TRP A 195 2.74 7.41 4.73
CA TRP A 195 3.16 7.44 6.12
C TRP A 195 4.52 8.13 6.24
N LEU A 196 4.57 9.24 6.96
CA LEU A 196 5.78 10.01 7.21
C LEU A 196 6.26 9.74 8.63
N MET A 197 7.49 9.27 8.74
CA MET A 197 8.14 8.89 9.98
C MET A 197 9.19 9.92 10.32
N ASP A 198 9.09 10.51 11.54
CA ASP A 198 10.01 11.48 12.11
C ASP A 198 10.43 12.61 11.16
N ASP A 199 9.50 12.99 10.26
CA ASP A 199 9.71 13.95 9.17
C ASP A 199 10.92 13.61 8.25
N ARG A 200 11.39 12.35 8.23
CA ARG A 200 12.61 11.89 7.54
C ARG A 200 12.38 10.81 6.50
N LEU A 201 11.39 9.93 6.70
CA LEU A 201 11.09 8.83 5.77
C LEU A 201 9.62 8.85 5.39
N LEU A 202 9.34 9.00 4.10
CA LEU A 202 7.99 8.89 3.54
C LEU A 202 7.80 7.53 2.87
N LEU A 203 6.92 6.71 3.42
CA LEU A 203 6.40 5.51 2.79
C LEU A 203 5.12 5.88 2.06
N TRP A 204 5.19 6.07 0.76
CA TRP A 204 4.16 6.77 -0.02
C TRP A 204 3.12 5.88 -0.68
N GLY A 205 3.16 4.55 -0.45
CA GLY A 205 2.21 3.61 -1.05
C GLY A 205 2.17 3.68 -2.58
N ASP A 206 0.97 3.64 -3.14
CA ASP A 206 0.72 3.46 -4.57
C ASP A 206 0.59 4.76 -5.36
N ILE A 207 1.26 5.82 -4.92
CA ILE A 207 1.42 7.00 -5.77
C ILE A 207 2.40 6.75 -6.93
N VAL A 208 3.24 5.70 -6.82
CA VAL A 208 4.19 5.26 -7.85
C VAL A 208 4.16 3.74 -7.95
N HIS A 209 3.83 3.21 -9.12
CA HIS A 209 3.93 1.78 -9.44
C HIS A 209 5.13 1.47 -10.33
N PHE A 210 5.41 2.36 -11.27
CA PHE A 210 6.50 2.21 -12.24
C PHE A 210 7.46 3.39 -12.13
N HIS A 211 8.46 3.27 -11.27
CA HIS A 211 9.46 4.31 -11.05
C HIS A 211 10.16 4.74 -12.34
N ALA A 212 10.49 3.78 -13.24
CA ALA A 212 11.11 4.05 -14.53
C ALA A 212 10.29 5.01 -15.42
N VAL A 213 8.96 5.01 -15.27
CA VAL A 213 8.04 5.85 -16.04
C VAL A 213 7.60 7.06 -15.25
N GLN A 214 7.06 6.85 -14.04
CA GLN A 214 6.36 7.90 -13.29
C GLN A 214 7.30 8.92 -12.65
N PHE A 215 8.56 8.59 -12.37
CA PHE A 215 9.55 9.59 -11.97
C PHE A 215 9.87 10.54 -13.12
N ALA A 216 10.05 10.02 -14.34
CA ALA A 216 10.32 10.84 -15.50
C ALA A 216 9.07 11.57 -16.02
N ARG A 217 7.89 11.03 -15.81
CA ARG A 217 6.60 11.52 -16.33
C ARG A 217 5.50 11.37 -15.25
N PRO A 218 5.49 12.23 -14.22
CA PRO A 218 4.57 12.12 -13.10
C PRO A 218 3.08 12.30 -13.46
N GLN A 219 2.79 12.78 -14.67
CA GLN A 219 1.43 12.86 -15.21
C GLN A 219 0.89 11.53 -15.74
N VAL A 220 1.74 10.50 -15.90
CA VAL A 220 1.29 9.16 -16.30
C VAL A 220 0.58 8.50 -15.12
N TYR A 221 -0.64 8.01 -15.36
CA TYR A 221 -1.48 7.40 -14.35
C TYR A 221 -1.85 5.95 -14.73
N LEU A 222 -2.52 5.25 -13.86
CA LEU A 222 -2.92 3.87 -14.07
C LEU A 222 -4.43 3.75 -14.31
N VAL A 223 -4.82 2.77 -15.11
CA VAL A 223 -6.25 2.52 -15.42
C VAL A 223 -7.09 2.25 -14.18
N PHE A 224 -6.47 1.85 -13.08
CA PHE A 224 -7.11 1.57 -11.81
C PHE A 224 -6.96 2.69 -10.75
N ASP A 225 -6.41 3.85 -11.11
CA ASP A 225 -6.51 5.04 -10.27
C ASP A 225 -7.99 5.50 -10.22
N SER A 226 -8.57 5.57 -9.02
CA SER A 226 -9.98 5.96 -8.80
C SER A 226 -10.28 7.37 -9.30
N ASN A 227 -9.28 8.26 -9.22
CA ASN A 227 -9.32 9.64 -9.67
C ASN A 227 -7.96 10.06 -10.21
N ALA A 228 -7.75 9.88 -11.52
CA ALA A 228 -6.48 10.16 -12.17
C ALA A 228 -5.96 11.58 -11.97
N PRO A 229 -6.76 12.67 -12.10
CA PRO A 229 -6.31 14.03 -11.76
C PRO A 229 -5.79 14.17 -10.34
N ALA A 230 -6.48 13.61 -9.36
CA ALA A 230 -6.06 13.65 -7.96
C ALA A 230 -4.78 12.84 -7.71
N ALA A 231 -4.66 11.64 -8.31
CA ALA A 231 -3.46 10.80 -8.22
C ALA A 231 -2.23 11.52 -8.80
N ILE A 232 -2.38 12.18 -9.94
CA ILE A 232 -1.32 12.99 -10.57
C ILE A 232 -0.94 14.18 -9.66
N ALA A 233 -1.91 14.87 -9.10
CA ALA A 233 -1.68 16.02 -8.20
C ALA A 233 -0.94 15.58 -6.92
N SER A 234 -1.38 14.49 -6.28
CA SER A 234 -0.74 13.90 -5.10
C SER A 234 0.70 13.50 -5.41
N ARG A 235 0.96 12.80 -6.50
CA ARG A 235 2.30 12.40 -6.93
C ARG A 235 3.23 13.59 -7.13
N LYS A 236 2.80 14.59 -7.91
CA LYS A 236 3.60 15.79 -8.18
C LYS A 236 3.93 16.57 -6.91
N ARG A 237 2.95 16.72 -6.02
CA ARG A 237 3.13 17.40 -4.74
C ARG A 237 4.14 16.67 -3.87
N LEU A 238 3.98 15.36 -3.68
CA LEU A 238 4.86 14.56 -2.83
C LEU A 238 6.29 14.46 -3.40
N PHE A 239 6.46 14.41 -4.72
CA PHE A 239 7.78 14.50 -5.33
C PHE A 239 8.45 15.85 -5.05
N ALA A 240 7.69 16.94 -5.16
CA ALA A 240 8.23 18.28 -4.88
C ALA A 240 8.54 18.48 -3.39
N GLU A 241 7.78 17.89 -2.49
CA GLU A 241 8.04 17.91 -1.04
C GLU A 241 9.30 17.10 -0.69
N ALA A 242 9.39 15.86 -1.18
CA ALA A 242 10.55 15.00 -0.95
C ALA A 242 11.87 15.55 -1.52
N ALA A 243 11.80 16.26 -2.64
CA ALA A 243 12.99 16.86 -3.26
C ALA A 243 13.51 18.13 -2.53
N ARG A 244 12.78 18.66 -1.55
CA ARG A 244 13.17 19.85 -0.77
C ARG A 244 13.82 19.52 0.57
N GLN A 245 13.77 18.28 0.98
CA GLN A 245 14.37 17.74 2.20
C GLN A 245 15.74 17.12 1.90
#